data_445c8445110dc9c53ad8cfe7f445540a
#
_entry.id   445c8445110dc9c53ad8cfe7f445540a
#
_cell.length_a   1.000
_cell.length_b   1.000
_cell.length_c   1.000
_cell.angle_alpha   90.00
_cell.angle_beta   90.00
_cell.angle_gamma   90.00
#
_symmetry.space_group_name_H-M   'P 1'
#
loop_
_entity.id
_entity.type
_entity.pdbx_description
1 polymer ?
#
loop_
_entity_poly.entity_id
_entity_poly.type
_entity_poly.pdbx_seq_one_letter_code
_entity_poly.pdbx_strand_id
1 'polypeptide(L)'
;TAYLDEANSFDNTVVIDKGKVIFHGPPETLAATSADFEREVIRLMGGYEEKKSQIAAHYIYRESTVEYPVEALNLLKMYGNFAAVKNNTFHIRKGEIFGLLGPNGAGKSTSFKMMCGLARPTDGTAKIMGVDIRKNPTLARSYLGYMAQKFSLYGNMSVRENLEFFAGIYGIPLAKIKERVGSIASYFGLTVYFDQLSEKLPLGIKQRLSLACALIHNPPILFLDEATSGVDVVTRKEFWCHLRALAKKGVTILITTHFMDEAEYCDNISLFYQGETIAVGTPAALKAQAAAATMEEAFITLINRKDAESGRL
;
A
#
# COMPACT_ATOMS: atom_id res chain seq x y z
N THR A 1 -3.11 -1.22 -21.08
CA THR A 1 -3.52 -1.33 -19.67
C THR A 1 -2.47 -2.05 -18.85
N ALA A 2 -2.40 -1.78 -17.57
CA ALA A 2 -1.67 -2.58 -16.57
C ALA A 2 -2.63 -3.54 -15.83
N TYR A 3 -3.90 -3.51 -16.21
CA TYR A 3 -4.98 -4.32 -15.62
C TYR A 3 -5.18 -5.54 -16.50
N LEU A 4 -4.78 -6.71 -16.03
CA LEU A 4 -4.86 -7.94 -16.81
C LEU A 4 -6.30 -8.47 -16.88
N ASP A 5 -7.14 -8.13 -15.90
CA ASP A 5 -8.57 -8.47 -15.90
C ASP A 5 -9.29 -7.81 -17.08
N GLU A 6 -9.00 -6.52 -17.34
CA GLU A 6 -9.53 -5.80 -18.50
C GLU A 6 -9.03 -6.41 -19.81
N ALA A 7 -7.74 -6.83 -19.85
CA ALA A 7 -7.13 -7.39 -21.06
C ALA A 7 -7.83 -8.68 -21.50
N ASN A 8 -8.39 -9.44 -20.56
CA ASN A 8 -9.14 -10.67 -20.85
C ASN A 8 -10.51 -10.41 -21.50
N SER A 9 -10.98 -9.15 -21.48
CA SER A 9 -12.27 -8.75 -22.10
C SER A 9 -12.13 -8.26 -23.53
N PHE A 10 -10.90 -8.17 -24.08
CA PHE A 10 -10.65 -7.66 -25.42
C PHE A 10 -10.65 -8.79 -26.46
N ASP A 11 -11.05 -8.47 -27.69
CA ASP A 11 -10.97 -9.42 -28.83
C ASP A 11 -9.53 -9.81 -29.16
N ASN A 12 -8.57 -8.87 -28.96
CA ASN A 12 -7.15 -9.09 -29.19
C ASN A 12 -6.31 -8.35 -28.14
N THR A 13 -5.26 -9.00 -27.67
CA THR A 13 -4.32 -8.47 -26.69
C THR A 13 -2.90 -8.57 -27.20
N VAL A 14 -2.11 -7.54 -26.95
CA VAL A 14 -0.65 -7.51 -27.20
C VAL A 14 0.04 -7.37 -25.85
N VAL A 15 0.88 -8.34 -25.49
CA VAL A 15 1.73 -8.27 -24.29
C VAL A 15 3.11 -7.79 -24.71
N ILE A 16 3.59 -6.71 -24.05
CA ILE A 16 4.90 -6.11 -24.33
C ILE A 16 5.75 -6.18 -23.08
N ASP A 17 6.96 -6.75 -23.19
CA ASP A 17 7.99 -6.71 -22.14
C ASP A 17 9.28 -6.15 -22.70
N LYS A 18 9.93 -5.21 -21.98
CA LYS A 18 11.22 -4.59 -22.36
C LYS A 18 11.26 -4.11 -23.81
N GLY A 19 10.14 -3.55 -24.30
CA GLY A 19 10.00 -3.03 -25.66
C GLY A 19 9.83 -4.11 -26.75
N LYS A 20 9.62 -5.37 -26.40
CA LYS A 20 9.36 -6.47 -27.33
C LYS A 20 7.94 -7.01 -27.13
N VAL A 21 7.28 -7.30 -28.26
CA VAL A 21 6.02 -8.05 -28.24
C VAL A 21 6.33 -9.50 -27.89
N ILE A 22 5.78 -10.01 -26.78
CA ILE A 22 5.95 -11.40 -26.32
C ILE A 22 4.71 -12.26 -26.53
N PHE A 23 3.55 -11.62 -26.77
CA PHE A 23 2.33 -12.28 -27.17
C PHE A 23 1.47 -11.31 -28.02
N HIS A 24 0.73 -11.89 -29.00
CA HIS A 24 -0.26 -11.14 -29.78
C HIS A 24 -1.35 -12.12 -30.22
N GLY A 25 -2.59 -11.87 -29.83
CA GLY A 25 -3.75 -12.68 -30.18
C GLY A 25 -4.92 -12.51 -29.20
N PRO A 26 -6.01 -13.25 -29.42
CA PRO A 26 -7.11 -13.29 -28.47
C PRO A 26 -6.63 -13.82 -27.11
N PRO A 27 -7.05 -13.18 -25.99
CA PRO A 27 -6.64 -13.58 -24.63
C PRO A 27 -6.91 -15.06 -24.34
N GLU A 28 -8.04 -15.57 -24.80
CA GLU A 28 -8.50 -16.96 -24.65
C GLU A 28 -7.52 -17.98 -25.25
N THR A 29 -6.69 -17.58 -26.22
CA THR A 29 -5.63 -18.44 -26.78
C THR A 29 -4.43 -18.58 -25.85
N LEU A 30 -4.28 -17.66 -24.90
CA LEU A 30 -3.24 -17.70 -23.88
C LEU A 30 -3.72 -18.41 -22.61
N ALA A 31 -4.97 -18.19 -22.21
CA ALA A 31 -5.55 -18.81 -21.02
C ALA A 31 -7.08 -18.80 -21.05
N ALA A 32 -7.70 -19.79 -20.39
CA ALA A 32 -9.16 -19.92 -20.35
C ALA A 32 -9.84 -19.03 -19.31
N THR A 33 -9.11 -18.52 -18.31
CA THR A 33 -9.61 -17.65 -17.23
C THR A 33 -8.70 -16.46 -17.00
N SER A 34 -9.23 -15.37 -16.40
CA SER A 34 -8.43 -14.18 -16.06
C SER A 34 -7.27 -14.52 -15.13
N ALA A 35 -7.46 -15.39 -14.14
CA ALA A 35 -6.42 -15.82 -13.22
C ALA A 35 -5.31 -16.62 -13.93
N ASP A 36 -5.69 -17.45 -14.90
CA ASP A 36 -4.73 -18.19 -15.72
C ASP A 36 -4.02 -17.27 -16.71
N PHE A 37 -4.72 -16.27 -17.27
CA PHE A 37 -4.16 -15.26 -18.16
C PHE A 37 -3.05 -14.48 -17.46
N GLU A 38 -3.28 -14.01 -16.24
CA GLU A 38 -2.25 -13.34 -15.44
C GLU A 38 -1.03 -14.24 -15.22
N ARG A 39 -1.26 -15.53 -14.88
CA ARG A 39 -0.20 -16.50 -14.66
C ARG A 39 0.64 -16.73 -15.92
N GLU A 40 -0.01 -16.86 -17.08
CA GLU A 40 0.66 -17.07 -18.36
C GLU A 40 1.42 -15.82 -18.83
N VAL A 41 0.86 -14.63 -18.65
CA VAL A 41 1.57 -13.37 -18.92
C VAL A 41 2.85 -13.29 -18.07
N ILE A 42 2.78 -13.59 -16.78
CA ILE A 42 3.94 -13.61 -15.90
C ILE A 42 4.97 -14.66 -16.37
N ARG A 43 4.51 -15.83 -16.79
CA ARG A 43 5.38 -16.88 -17.35
C ARG A 43 6.11 -16.39 -18.60
N LEU A 44 5.43 -15.71 -19.52
CA LEU A 44 6.01 -15.12 -20.73
C LEU A 44 7.02 -14.02 -20.43
N MET A 45 6.81 -13.25 -19.36
CA MET A 45 7.76 -12.21 -18.89
C MET A 45 9.01 -12.80 -18.20
N GLY A 46 9.18 -14.13 -18.23
CA GLY A 46 10.34 -14.82 -17.64
C GLY A 46 10.03 -15.55 -16.34
N GLY A 47 8.75 -15.65 -15.98
CA GLY A 47 8.28 -16.25 -14.73
C GLY A 47 8.49 -15.34 -13.51
N TYR A 48 7.76 -15.64 -12.46
CA TYR A 48 7.98 -15.06 -11.14
C TYR A 48 8.36 -16.20 -10.19
N GLU A 49 9.63 -16.26 -9.84
CA GLU A 49 10.03 -17.06 -8.69
C GLU A 49 9.77 -16.25 -7.42
N GLU A 50 8.99 -16.79 -6.52
CA GLU A 50 8.74 -16.18 -5.21
C GLU A 50 10.05 -16.15 -4.40
N LYS A 51 10.88 -15.15 -4.68
CA LYS A 51 12.12 -14.94 -3.94
C LYS A 51 11.76 -14.52 -2.51
N LYS A 52 12.26 -15.27 -1.55
CA LYS A 52 12.14 -14.89 -0.14
C LYS A 52 12.64 -13.45 0.05
N SER A 53 11.80 -12.59 0.62
CA SER A 53 12.17 -11.21 0.89
C SER A 53 13.42 -11.13 1.75
N GLN A 54 14.53 -10.65 1.19
CA GLN A 54 15.77 -10.43 1.94
C GLN A 54 15.61 -9.32 2.97
N ILE A 55 14.68 -8.39 2.74
CA ILE A 55 14.40 -7.26 3.65
C ILE A 55 14.02 -7.77 5.03
N ALA A 56 13.08 -8.72 5.10
CA ALA A 56 12.62 -9.24 6.37
C ALA A 56 13.71 -9.99 7.16
N ALA A 57 14.66 -10.62 6.47
CA ALA A 57 15.76 -11.32 7.15
C ALA A 57 16.65 -10.37 7.96
N HIS A 58 16.82 -9.14 7.49
CA HIS A 58 17.71 -8.13 8.07
C HIS A 58 16.94 -6.97 8.75
N TYR A 59 15.61 -7.06 8.81
CA TYR A 59 14.79 -6.04 9.46
C TYR A 59 14.87 -6.19 10.98
N ILE A 60 15.32 -5.13 11.65
CA ILE A 60 15.40 -5.06 13.11
C ILE A 60 14.06 -4.52 13.61
N TYR A 61 13.15 -5.43 13.96
CA TYR A 61 11.88 -5.04 14.57
C TYR A 61 12.10 -4.57 16.01
N ARG A 62 11.52 -3.43 16.37
CA ARG A 62 11.50 -2.95 17.75
C ARG A 62 10.30 -3.58 18.45
N GLU A 63 10.55 -4.48 19.37
CA GLU A 63 9.47 -5.10 20.16
C GLU A 63 8.61 -4.04 20.85
N SER A 64 7.31 -4.25 20.81
CA SER A 64 6.31 -3.40 21.45
C SER A 64 5.25 -4.25 22.12
N THR A 65 4.80 -3.80 23.28
CA THR A 65 3.66 -4.38 24.02
C THR A 65 2.32 -3.79 23.56
N VAL A 66 2.31 -2.83 22.66
CA VAL A 66 1.08 -2.20 22.17
C VAL A 66 0.35 -3.17 21.23
N GLU A 67 -0.86 -3.57 21.64
CA GLU A 67 -1.70 -4.51 20.88
C GLU A 67 -2.25 -3.87 19.60
N TYR A 68 -2.66 -2.61 19.67
CA TYR A 68 -3.19 -1.82 18.56
C TYR A 68 -2.26 -0.64 18.25
N PRO A 69 -1.21 -0.84 17.45
CA PRO A 69 -0.27 0.24 17.09
C PRO A 69 -0.92 1.40 16.35
N VAL A 70 -2.05 1.18 15.68
CA VAL A 70 -2.82 2.22 14.98
C VAL A 70 -4.27 2.17 15.45
N GLU A 71 -4.75 3.28 15.97
CA GLU A 71 -6.15 3.46 16.38
C GLU A 71 -6.71 4.72 15.70
N ALA A 72 -7.85 4.58 15.04
CA ALA A 72 -8.67 5.68 14.55
C ALA A 72 -9.99 5.67 15.33
N LEU A 73 -10.32 6.76 16.01
CA LEU A 73 -11.49 6.84 16.88
C LEU A 73 -12.36 8.03 16.47
N ASN A 74 -13.53 7.74 15.92
CA ASN A 74 -14.52 8.72 15.48
C ASN A 74 -13.94 9.83 14.59
N LEU A 75 -13.02 9.45 13.66
CA LEU A 75 -12.37 10.41 12.78
C LEU A 75 -13.41 11.14 11.93
N LEU A 76 -13.44 12.46 12.07
CA LEU A 76 -14.26 13.38 11.28
C LEU A 76 -13.36 14.38 10.56
N LYS A 77 -13.61 14.63 9.28
CA LYS A 77 -12.97 15.70 8.53
C LYS A 77 -13.98 16.49 7.72
N MET A 78 -14.12 17.76 8.08
CA MET A 78 -14.91 18.74 7.34
C MET A 78 -14.01 19.65 6.51
N TYR A 79 -14.44 19.96 5.29
CA TYR A 79 -13.92 21.04 4.45
C TYR A 79 -15.11 21.99 4.16
N GLY A 80 -15.23 23.07 4.90
CA GLY A 80 -16.45 23.87 4.91
C GLY A 80 -17.65 23.01 5.31
N ASN A 81 -18.68 22.94 4.47
CA ASN A 81 -19.87 22.12 4.70
C ASN A 81 -19.74 20.66 4.18
N PHE A 82 -18.64 20.33 3.55
CA PHE A 82 -18.41 18.99 3.01
C PHE A 82 -17.71 18.08 4.01
N ALA A 83 -18.37 16.97 4.38
CA ALA A 83 -17.78 15.94 5.24
C ALA A 83 -17.02 14.92 4.39
N ALA A 84 -15.69 15.07 4.31
CA ALA A 84 -14.81 14.14 3.58
C ALA A 84 -14.59 12.82 4.32
N VAL A 85 -14.70 12.83 5.66
CA VAL A 85 -14.64 11.64 6.53
C VAL A 85 -15.65 11.81 7.63
N LYS A 86 -16.45 10.77 7.91
CA LYS A 86 -17.59 10.81 8.81
C LYS A 86 -17.48 9.73 9.89
N ASN A 87 -16.95 10.12 11.07
CA ASN A 87 -16.90 9.29 12.27
C ASN A 87 -16.29 7.88 12.10
N ASN A 88 -15.25 7.75 11.30
CA ASN A 88 -14.62 6.45 11.06
C ASN A 88 -13.86 5.96 12.28
N THR A 89 -14.14 4.71 12.69
CA THR A 89 -13.49 4.04 13.81
C THR A 89 -12.98 2.67 13.38
N PHE A 90 -11.69 2.42 13.60
CA PHE A 90 -11.05 1.12 13.41
C PHE A 90 -9.74 1.03 14.18
N HIS A 91 -9.29 -0.21 14.40
CA HIS A 91 -8.06 -0.54 15.11
C HIS A 91 -7.26 -1.52 14.27
N ILE A 92 -5.94 -1.36 14.23
CA ILE A 92 -5.04 -2.25 13.49
C ILE A 92 -4.16 -2.98 14.50
N ARG A 93 -4.16 -4.30 14.44
CA ARG A 93 -3.35 -5.14 15.33
C ARG A 93 -1.88 -5.12 14.94
N LYS A 94 -1.02 -5.41 15.88
CA LYS A 94 0.41 -5.59 15.66
C LYS A 94 0.67 -6.68 14.61
N GLY A 95 1.49 -6.34 13.60
CA GLY A 95 1.86 -7.28 12.54
C GLY A 95 0.76 -7.54 11.51
N GLU A 96 -0.33 -6.78 11.55
CA GLU A 96 -1.46 -6.89 10.62
C GLU A 96 -1.21 -6.05 9.37
N ILE A 97 -1.63 -6.57 8.21
CA ILE A 97 -1.79 -5.80 6.98
C ILE A 97 -3.26 -5.39 6.89
N PHE A 98 -3.53 -4.10 7.06
CA PHE A 98 -4.88 -3.53 7.05
C PHE A 98 -5.10 -2.67 5.82
N GLY A 99 -6.14 -2.99 5.03
CA GLY A 99 -6.48 -2.28 3.81
C GLY A 99 -7.58 -1.24 4.01
N LEU A 100 -7.38 0.00 3.51
CA LEU A 100 -8.49 0.93 3.28
C LEU A 100 -8.88 0.83 1.81
N LEU A 101 -10.02 0.22 1.54
CA LEU A 101 -10.51 -0.08 0.20
C LEU A 101 -11.74 0.76 -0.13
N GLY A 102 -11.87 1.18 -1.37
CA GLY A 102 -13.04 1.95 -1.86
C GLY A 102 -12.69 2.84 -3.04
N PRO A 103 -13.68 3.46 -3.69
CA PRO A 103 -13.49 4.29 -4.87
C PRO A 103 -12.73 5.59 -4.56
N ASN A 104 -12.30 6.26 -5.61
CA ASN A 104 -11.70 7.59 -5.50
C ASN A 104 -12.73 8.57 -4.89
N GLY A 105 -12.26 9.43 -3.98
CA GLY A 105 -13.14 10.36 -3.27
C GLY A 105 -13.89 9.76 -2.05
N ALA A 106 -13.77 8.46 -1.75
CA ALA A 106 -14.45 7.84 -0.61
C ALA A 106 -13.93 8.25 0.78
N GLY A 107 -12.86 9.06 0.85
CA GLY A 107 -12.29 9.51 2.14
C GLY A 107 -11.05 8.76 2.61
N LYS A 108 -10.60 7.70 1.89
CA LYS A 108 -9.43 6.88 2.25
C LYS A 108 -8.17 7.71 2.51
N SER A 109 -7.69 8.45 1.50
CA SER A 109 -6.46 9.25 1.62
C SER A 109 -6.60 10.39 2.62
N THR A 110 -7.83 10.89 2.88
CA THR A 110 -8.06 11.88 3.93
C THR A 110 -7.91 11.25 5.32
N SER A 111 -8.53 10.08 5.55
CA SER A 111 -8.36 9.32 6.80
C SER A 111 -6.90 8.94 7.03
N PHE A 112 -6.24 8.46 5.99
CA PHE A 112 -4.82 8.12 5.99
C PHE A 112 -3.94 9.33 6.38
N LYS A 113 -4.16 10.50 5.76
CA LYS A 113 -3.42 11.73 6.09
C LYS A 113 -3.67 12.21 7.53
N MET A 114 -4.87 12.01 8.06
CA MET A 114 -5.15 12.33 9.47
C MET A 114 -4.34 11.42 10.41
N MET A 115 -4.24 10.12 10.11
CA MET A 115 -3.45 9.18 10.90
C MET A 115 -1.95 9.39 10.78
N CYS A 116 -1.46 9.95 9.67
CA CYS A 116 -0.05 10.39 9.52
C CYS A 116 0.24 11.74 10.19
N GLY A 117 -0.80 12.45 10.68
CA GLY A 117 -0.64 13.83 11.17
C GLY A 117 -0.33 14.84 10.06
N LEU A 118 -0.63 14.51 8.80
CA LEU A 118 -0.52 15.40 7.64
C LEU A 118 -1.78 16.24 7.44
N ALA A 119 -2.93 15.81 8.00
CA ALA A 119 -4.16 16.55 8.05
C ALA A 119 -4.71 16.53 9.48
N ARG A 120 -5.15 17.68 9.99
CA ARG A 120 -5.78 17.75 11.31
C ARG A 120 -7.22 17.27 11.22
N PRO A 121 -7.67 16.30 12.03
CA PRO A 121 -9.07 15.95 12.16
C PRO A 121 -9.90 17.17 12.62
N THR A 122 -11.13 17.27 12.14
CA THR A 122 -12.11 18.25 12.66
C THR A 122 -12.58 17.79 14.03
N ASP A 123 -12.84 16.48 14.16
CA ASP A 123 -13.16 15.82 15.43
C ASP A 123 -12.62 14.40 15.44
N GLY A 124 -12.70 13.71 16.57
CA GLY A 124 -12.12 12.40 16.75
C GLY A 124 -10.60 12.45 16.99
N THR A 125 -9.97 11.31 17.08
CA THR A 125 -8.51 11.18 17.31
C THR A 125 -7.91 9.99 16.61
N ALA A 126 -6.62 10.09 16.29
CA ALA A 126 -5.81 8.95 15.89
C ALA A 126 -4.66 8.78 16.87
N LYS A 127 -4.34 7.52 17.21
CA LYS A 127 -3.17 7.18 18.01
C LYS A 127 -2.24 6.27 17.23
N ILE A 128 -0.96 6.55 17.33
CA ILE A 128 0.13 5.79 16.77
C ILE A 128 1.03 5.33 17.90
N MET A 129 1.18 4.01 18.09
CA MET A 129 1.89 3.43 19.24
C MET A 129 1.40 3.98 20.58
N GLY A 130 0.08 4.19 20.73
CA GLY A 130 -0.54 4.80 21.91
C GLY A 130 -0.40 6.32 22.02
N VAL A 131 0.36 6.96 21.11
CA VAL A 131 0.58 8.41 21.10
C VAL A 131 -0.51 9.11 20.28
N ASP A 132 -1.28 10.01 20.91
CA ASP A 132 -2.24 10.88 20.19
C ASP A 132 -1.48 11.79 19.21
N ILE A 133 -1.79 11.64 17.91
CA ILE A 133 -1.11 12.36 16.83
C ILE A 133 -1.30 13.90 16.92
N ARG A 134 -2.36 14.35 17.57
CA ARG A 134 -2.64 15.79 17.77
C ARG A 134 -1.81 16.38 18.90
N LYS A 135 -1.49 15.57 19.93
CA LYS A 135 -0.74 16.01 21.12
C LYS A 135 0.77 15.97 20.89
N ASN A 136 1.25 14.92 20.24
CA ASN A 136 2.66 14.76 19.95
C ASN A 136 2.91 14.18 18.53
N PRO A 137 2.70 15.01 17.48
CA PRO A 137 2.82 14.55 16.10
C PRO A 137 4.25 14.12 15.73
N THR A 138 5.27 14.74 16.32
CA THR A 138 6.67 14.41 16.04
C THR A 138 7.01 13.00 16.53
N LEU A 139 6.65 12.69 17.78
CA LEU A 139 6.87 11.37 18.34
C LEU A 139 6.05 10.31 17.58
N ALA A 140 4.76 10.57 17.31
CA ALA A 140 3.93 9.65 16.55
C ALA A 140 4.52 9.33 15.18
N ARG A 141 4.97 10.36 14.44
CA ARG A 141 5.62 10.18 13.11
C ARG A 141 6.95 9.46 13.16
N SER A 142 7.69 9.50 14.27
CA SER A 142 8.95 8.76 14.38
C SER A 142 8.77 7.23 14.38
N TYR A 143 7.54 6.75 14.62
CA TYR A 143 7.19 5.33 14.51
C TYR A 143 6.71 4.93 13.12
N LEU A 144 6.54 5.88 12.19
CA LEU A 144 5.96 5.64 10.88
C LEU A 144 7.02 5.63 9.78
N GLY A 145 6.98 4.59 8.95
CA GLY A 145 7.46 4.68 7.58
C GLY A 145 6.29 5.11 6.69
N TYR A 146 6.51 6.07 5.80
CA TYR A 146 5.45 6.62 4.96
C TYR A 146 5.83 6.59 3.48
N MET A 147 4.93 6.08 2.66
CA MET A 147 5.05 6.09 1.21
C MET A 147 3.80 6.74 0.60
N ALA A 148 4.00 7.86 -0.10
CA ALA A 148 2.93 8.61 -0.74
C ALA A 148 2.54 8.01 -2.09
N GLN A 149 1.30 8.24 -2.53
CA GLN A 149 0.76 7.83 -3.82
C GLN A 149 1.60 8.34 -5.01
N LYS A 150 1.93 9.64 -4.99
CA LYS A 150 2.83 10.22 -6.01
C LYS A 150 4.27 10.06 -5.55
N PHE A 151 5.18 9.80 -6.50
CA PHE A 151 6.59 9.81 -6.21
C PHE A 151 6.98 11.15 -5.55
N SER A 152 7.22 11.10 -4.26
CA SER A 152 7.42 12.28 -3.39
C SER A 152 8.88 12.46 -2.97
N LEU A 153 9.79 11.67 -3.53
CA LEU A 153 11.22 11.81 -3.29
C LEU A 153 11.80 12.94 -4.15
N TYR A 154 13.00 13.35 -3.81
CA TYR A 154 13.68 14.45 -4.51
C TYR A 154 14.18 13.97 -5.86
N GLY A 155 13.47 14.34 -6.95
CA GLY A 155 13.75 13.91 -8.32
C GLY A 155 15.14 14.31 -8.82
N ASN A 156 15.62 15.48 -8.39
CA ASN A 156 16.93 16.05 -8.66
C ASN A 156 18.08 15.48 -7.82
N MET A 157 17.78 14.57 -6.90
CA MET A 157 18.77 13.82 -6.11
C MET A 157 18.90 12.40 -6.68
N SER A 158 20.10 11.85 -6.58
CA SER A 158 20.36 10.45 -6.91
C SER A 158 19.68 9.49 -5.93
N VAL A 159 19.68 8.20 -6.25
CA VAL A 159 19.18 7.15 -5.35
C VAL A 159 19.90 7.18 -4.02
N ARG A 160 21.24 7.30 -4.05
CA ARG A 160 22.09 7.38 -2.85
C ARG A 160 21.73 8.59 -2.00
N GLU A 161 21.68 9.76 -2.61
CA GLU A 161 21.39 11.02 -1.91
C GLU A 161 19.99 11.01 -1.28
N ASN A 162 18.97 10.46 -1.95
CA ASN A 162 17.66 10.30 -1.34
C ASN A 162 17.73 9.40 -0.09
N LEU A 163 18.40 8.23 -0.17
CA LEU A 163 18.53 7.32 0.98
C LEU A 163 19.30 7.97 2.13
N GLU A 164 20.40 8.66 1.86
CA GLU A 164 21.19 9.38 2.87
C GLU A 164 20.39 10.51 3.53
N PHE A 165 19.63 11.26 2.73
CA PHE A 165 18.77 12.34 3.22
C PHE A 165 17.68 11.79 4.17
N PHE A 166 16.97 10.74 3.80
CA PHE A 166 15.97 10.15 4.67
C PHE A 166 16.58 9.49 5.91
N ALA A 167 17.76 8.88 5.79
CA ALA A 167 18.50 8.37 6.94
C ALA A 167 18.82 9.47 7.95
N GLY A 168 19.23 10.65 7.46
CA GLY A 168 19.48 11.84 8.28
C GLY A 168 18.22 12.39 8.96
N ILE A 169 17.11 12.53 8.20
CA ILE A 169 15.82 13.01 8.75
C ILE A 169 15.32 12.12 9.89
N TYR A 170 15.46 10.78 9.74
CA TYR A 170 15.05 9.83 10.76
C TYR A 170 16.07 9.64 11.88
N GLY A 171 17.14 10.48 11.93
CA GLY A 171 18.09 10.53 13.04
C GLY A 171 19.04 9.35 13.10
N ILE A 172 19.34 8.70 11.97
CA ILE A 172 20.41 7.68 11.92
C ILE A 172 21.74 8.36 12.14
N PRO A 173 22.58 7.91 13.09
CA PRO A 173 23.89 8.50 13.34
C PRO A 173 24.74 8.53 12.09
N LEU A 174 25.44 9.65 11.82
CA LEU A 174 26.24 9.87 10.61
C LEU A 174 27.20 8.70 10.32
N ALA A 175 27.85 8.17 11.36
CA ALA A 175 28.77 7.03 11.24
C ALA A 175 28.10 5.74 10.72
N LYS A 176 26.77 5.63 10.84
CA LYS A 176 25.98 4.43 10.42
C LYS A 176 25.23 4.62 9.11
N ILE A 177 25.14 5.87 8.59
CA ILE A 177 24.35 6.17 7.39
C ILE A 177 24.86 5.35 6.20
N LYS A 178 26.17 5.36 5.93
CA LYS A 178 26.77 4.68 4.78
C LYS A 178 26.49 3.17 4.80
N GLU A 179 26.64 2.51 5.95
CA GLU A 179 26.36 1.10 6.13
C GLU A 179 24.86 0.82 5.91
N ARG A 180 24.00 1.61 6.54
CA ARG A 180 22.54 1.45 6.45
C ARG A 180 22.01 1.65 5.03
N VAL A 181 22.49 2.68 4.34
CA VAL A 181 22.15 2.98 2.95
C VAL A 181 22.62 1.86 2.03
N GLY A 182 23.85 1.36 2.18
CA GLY A 182 24.37 0.24 1.41
C GLY A 182 23.55 -1.02 1.59
N SER A 183 23.20 -1.35 2.84
CA SER A 183 22.40 -2.53 3.16
C SER A 183 21.00 -2.45 2.56
N ILE A 184 20.26 -1.36 2.79
CA ILE A 184 18.89 -1.25 2.29
C ILE A 184 18.85 -1.20 0.75
N ALA A 185 19.80 -0.52 0.13
CA ALA A 185 19.89 -0.47 -1.32
C ALA A 185 20.15 -1.85 -1.93
N SER A 186 20.97 -2.67 -1.28
CA SER A 186 21.22 -4.06 -1.71
C SER A 186 19.94 -4.89 -1.65
N TYR A 187 19.15 -4.79 -0.56
CA TYR A 187 17.91 -5.57 -0.40
C TYR A 187 16.85 -5.24 -1.45
N PHE A 188 16.83 -3.99 -1.93
CA PHE A 188 15.89 -3.52 -2.95
C PHE A 188 16.45 -3.55 -4.37
N GLY A 189 17.69 -4.06 -4.57
CA GLY A 189 18.35 -4.08 -5.88
C GLY A 189 18.63 -2.69 -6.45
N LEU A 190 18.83 -1.70 -5.57
CA LEU A 190 19.02 -0.29 -5.94
C LEU A 190 20.49 0.08 -6.15
N THR A 191 21.44 -0.78 -5.80
CA THR A 191 22.88 -0.49 -5.85
C THR A 191 23.35 -0.11 -7.24
N VAL A 192 22.80 -0.74 -8.28
CA VAL A 192 23.14 -0.46 -9.69
C VAL A 192 22.64 0.90 -10.17
N TYR A 193 21.73 1.54 -9.42
CA TYR A 193 21.14 2.84 -9.73
C TYR A 193 21.67 3.96 -8.83
N PHE A 194 22.62 3.70 -7.96
CA PHE A 194 23.05 4.61 -6.88
C PHE A 194 23.30 6.05 -7.32
N ASP A 195 23.95 6.24 -8.45
CA ASP A 195 24.36 7.55 -8.94
C ASP A 195 23.38 8.12 -10.00
N GLN A 196 22.26 7.41 -10.26
CA GLN A 196 21.23 7.88 -11.17
C GLN A 196 20.26 8.82 -10.44
N LEU A 197 19.85 9.90 -11.12
CA LEU A 197 18.79 10.80 -10.64
C LEU A 197 17.48 10.04 -10.52
N SER A 198 16.80 10.21 -9.39
CA SER A 198 15.60 9.44 -9.10
C SER A 198 14.43 9.75 -10.04
N GLU A 199 14.36 10.96 -10.61
CA GLU A 199 13.35 11.30 -11.63
C GLU A 199 13.46 10.49 -12.92
N LYS A 200 14.68 10.03 -13.27
CA LYS A 200 14.97 9.26 -14.49
C LYS A 200 14.75 7.75 -14.35
N LEU A 201 14.47 7.28 -13.14
CA LEU A 201 14.25 5.86 -12.88
C LEU A 201 12.90 5.38 -13.47
N PRO A 202 12.82 4.12 -13.93
CA PRO A 202 11.55 3.45 -14.21
C PRO A 202 10.63 3.45 -12.97
N LEU A 203 9.31 3.42 -13.18
CA LEU A 203 8.34 3.53 -12.09
C LEU A 203 8.53 2.46 -11.02
N GLY A 204 8.73 1.19 -11.40
CA GLY A 204 8.96 0.10 -10.45
C GLY A 204 10.21 0.33 -9.57
N ILE A 205 11.28 0.91 -10.14
CA ILE A 205 12.48 1.26 -9.37
C ILE A 205 12.21 2.45 -8.45
N LYS A 206 11.44 3.45 -8.90
CA LYS A 206 10.97 4.55 -8.03
C LYS A 206 10.17 4.03 -6.83
N GLN A 207 9.30 3.05 -7.03
CA GLN A 207 8.52 2.45 -5.94
C GLN A 207 9.41 1.70 -4.95
N ARG A 208 10.40 0.93 -5.44
CA ARG A 208 11.40 0.27 -4.59
C ARG A 208 12.21 1.29 -3.77
N LEU A 209 12.63 2.41 -4.39
CA LEU A 209 13.34 3.49 -3.69
C LEU A 209 12.45 4.14 -2.63
N SER A 210 11.17 4.41 -2.94
CA SER A 210 10.24 5.00 -1.99
C SER A 210 10.02 4.09 -0.78
N LEU A 211 9.85 2.78 -1.00
CA LEU A 211 9.72 1.81 0.08
C LEU A 211 11.02 1.68 0.90
N ALA A 212 12.19 1.71 0.24
CA ALA A 212 13.48 1.69 0.91
C ALA A 212 13.67 2.91 1.83
N CYS A 213 13.33 4.12 1.36
CA CYS A 213 13.35 5.34 2.17
C CYS A 213 12.38 5.25 3.37
N ALA A 214 11.17 4.72 3.15
CA ALA A 214 10.20 4.55 4.23
C ALA A 214 10.65 3.54 5.30
N LEU A 215 11.48 2.57 4.95
CA LEU A 215 11.98 1.51 5.83
C LEU A 215 13.38 1.78 6.41
N ILE A 216 14.04 2.87 6.03
CA ILE A 216 15.46 3.09 6.35
C ILE A 216 15.76 3.13 7.86
N HIS A 217 14.81 3.58 8.66
CA HIS A 217 14.91 3.70 10.12
C HIS A 217 14.29 2.54 10.93
N ASN A 218 13.88 1.44 10.24
CA ASN A 218 13.18 0.29 10.82
C ASN A 218 11.92 0.69 11.61
N PRO A 219 10.91 1.33 10.98
CA PRO A 219 9.70 1.75 11.66
C PRO A 219 8.84 0.54 12.07
N PRO A 220 8.20 0.53 13.25
CA PRO A 220 7.27 -0.53 13.64
C PRO A 220 5.96 -0.49 12.85
N ILE A 221 5.67 0.62 12.17
CA ILE A 221 4.45 0.80 11.39
C ILE A 221 4.81 1.36 10.01
N LEU A 222 4.17 0.84 8.97
CA LEU A 222 4.35 1.26 7.59
C LEU A 222 3.01 1.73 7.01
N PHE A 223 2.98 2.94 6.51
CA PHE A 223 1.81 3.54 5.85
C PHE A 223 2.09 3.71 4.35
N LEU A 224 1.22 3.14 3.51
CA LEU A 224 1.37 3.03 2.06
C LEU A 224 0.13 3.59 1.38
N ASP A 225 0.25 4.73 0.71
CA ASP A 225 -0.86 5.37 -0.02
C ASP A 225 -0.79 4.98 -1.50
N GLU A 226 -1.67 4.06 -1.94
CA GLU A 226 -1.75 3.53 -3.31
C GLU A 226 -0.38 3.13 -3.90
N ALA A 227 0.43 2.43 -3.11
CA ALA A 227 1.84 2.20 -3.37
C ALA A 227 2.14 1.35 -4.62
N THR A 228 1.15 0.61 -5.12
CA THR A 228 1.27 -0.28 -6.28
C THR A 228 0.62 0.27 -7.54
N SER A 229 0.09 1.49 -7.48
CA SER A 229 -0.58 2.11 -8.62
C SER A 229 0.39 2.34 -9.79
N GLY A 230 0.01 1.85 -10.98
CA GLY A 230 0.75 2.03 -12.23
C GLY A 230 1.99 1.14 -12.40
N VAL A 231 2.30 0.24 -11.45
CA VAL A 231 3.38 -0.74 -11.63
C VAL A 231 2.88 -2.01 -12.32
N ASP A 232 3.79 -2.69 -13.00
CA ASP A 232 3.51 -3.97 -13.63
C ASP A 232 3.21 -5.08 -12.61
N VAL A 233 2.60 -6.17 -13.07
CA VAL A 233 2.13 -7.28 -12.22
C VAL A 233 3.27 -7.97 -11.46
N VAL A 234 4.44 -8.12 -12.07
CA VAL A 234 5.60 -8.77 -11.44
C VAL A 234 6.12 -7.91 -10.30
N THR A 235 6.30 -6.60 -10.55
CA THR A 235 6.72 -5.63 -9.53
C THR A 235 5.69 -5.54 -8.39
N ARG A 236 4.37 -5.60 -8.69
CA ARG A 236 3.31 -5.63 -7.68
C ARG A 236 3.42 -6.88 -6.79
N LYS A 237 3.60 -8.07 -7.37
CA LYS A 237 3.78 -9.31 -6.60
C LYS A 237 5.02 -9.29 -5.72
N GLU A 238 6.15 -8.79 -6.22
CA GLU A 238 7.36 -8.59 -5.41
C GLU A 238 7.10 -7.66 -4.23
N PHE A 239 6.39 -6.56 -4.46
CA PHE A 239 6.06 -5.59 -3.44
C PHE A 239 5.23 -6.24 -2.32
N TRP A 240 4.17 -6.97 -2.65
CA TRP A 240 3.35 -7.71 -1.69
C TRP A 240 4.11 -8.81 -0.95
N CYS A 241 5.06 -9.49 -1.62
CA CYS A 241 5.95 -10.43 -0.95
C CYS A 241 6.78 -9.75 0.15
N HIS A 242 7.31 -8.55 -0.11
CA HIS A 242 8.03 -7.77 0.89
C HIS A 242 7.13 -7.35 2.06
N LEU A 243 5.91 -6.86 1.79
CA LEU A 243 4.97 -6.45 2.82
C LEU A 243 4.58 -7.62 3.74
N ARG A 244 4.21 -8.77 3.17
CA ARG A 244 3.89 -9.98 3.95
C ARG A 244 5.06 -10.43 4.82
N ALA A 245 6.27 -10.37 4.30
CA ALA A 245 7.46 -10.76 5.05
C ALA A 245 7.76 -9.80 6.20
N LEU A 246 7.51 -8.49 6.03
CA LEU A 246 7.62 -7.48 7.09
C LEU A 246 6.53 -7.66 8.16
N ALA A 247 5.28 -7.92 7.75
CA ALA A 247 4.17 -8.17 8.67
C ALA A 247 4.44 -9.39 9.56
N LYS A 248 4.95 -10.49 8.98
CA LYS A 248 5.38 -11.67 9.73
C LYS A 248 6.51 -11.38 10.75
N LYS A 249 7.27 -10.31 10.57
CA LYS A 249 8.26 -9.81 11.54
C LYS A 249 7.67 -8.90 12.61
N GLY A 250 6.37 -8.59 12.52
CA GLY A 250 5.64 -7.76 13.47
C GLY A 250 5.43 -6.31 13.02
N VAL A 251 5.85 -5.93 11.81
CA VAL A 251 5.57 -4.58 11.27
C VAL A 251 4.08 -4.49 10.96
N THR A 252 3.41 -3.47 11.52
CA THR A 252 2.01 -3.19 11.24
C THR A 252 1.91 -2.35 9.97
N ILE A 253 1.06 -2.75 9.03
CA ILE A 253 0.98 -2.13 7.72
C ILE A 253 -0.43 -1.61 7.46
N LEU A 254 -0.56 -0.32 7.14
CA LEU A 254 -1.77 0.28 6.61
C LEU A 254 -1.56 0.63 5.14
N ILE A 255 -2.40 0.10 4.28
CA ILE A 255 -2.36 0.37 2.85
C ILE A 255 -3.69 0.93 2.37
N THR A 256 -3.64 1.97 1.52
CA THR A 256 -4.81 2.38 0.75
C THR A 256 -4.72 1.79 -0.65
N THR A 257 -5.81 1.28 -1.15
CA THR A 257 -5.92 0.81 -2.53
C THR A 257 -7.33 1.00 -3.07
N HIS A 258 -7.43 1.10 -4.37
CA HIS A 258 -8.70 1.01 -5.12
C HIS A 258 -8.80 -0.29 -5.91
N PHE A 259 -7.76 -1.14 -5.86
CA PHE A 259 -7.73 -2.45 -6.50
C PHE A 259 -8.39 -3.50 -5.60
N MET A 260 -9.44 -4.13 -6.10
CA MET A 260 -10.19 -5.12 -5.34
C MET A 260 -9.42 -6.44 -5.15
N ASP A 261 -8.53 -6.78 -6.09
CA ASP A 261 -7.64 -7.94 -6.01
C ASP A 261 -6.59 -7.80 -4.90
N GLU A 262 -6.12 -6.58 -4.64
CA GLU A 262 -5.18 -6.32 -3.55
C GLU A 262 -5.78 -6.55 -2.16
N ALA A 263 -7.10 -6.46 -2.05
CA ALA A 263 -7.82 -6.75 -0.82
C ALA A 263 -7.54 -8.18 -0.30
N GLU A 264 -7.40 -9.15 -1.21
CA GLU A 264 -7.11 -10.55 -0.85
C GLU A 264 -5.73 -10.75 -0.18
N TYR A 265 -4.86 -9.75 -0.29
CA TYR A 265 -3.55 -9.78 0.38
C TYR A 265 -3.57 -9.20 1.79
N CYS A 266 -4.66 -8.53 2.19
CA CYS A 266 -4.83 -7.93 3.51
C CYS A 266 -5.39 -8.94 4.53
N ASP A 267 -4.99 -8.80 5.80
CA ASP A 267 -5.57 -9.59 6.91
C ASP A 267 -6.97 -9.08 7.25
N ASN A 268 -7.13 -7.75 7.30
CA ASN A 268 -8.42 -7.09 7.45
C ASN A 268 -8.54 -5.88 6.51
N ILE A 269 -9.77 -5.51 6.21
CA ILE A 269 -10.11 -4.43 5.29
C ILE A 269 -11.19 -3.56 5.94
N SER A 270 -11.06 -2.26 5.77
CA SER A 270 -12.14 -1.29 5.98
C SER A 270 -12.63 -0.80 4.61
N LEU A 271 -13.88 -1.07 4.30
CA LEU A 271 -14.53 -0.61 3.08
C LEU A 271 -15.06 0.81 3.26
N PHE A 272 -14.57 1.73 2.44
CA PHE A 272 -14.91 3.14 2.46
C PHE A 272 -15.88 3.50 1.34
N TYR A 273 -16.96 4.20 1.70
CA TYR A 273 -17.91 4.76 0.74
C TYR A 273 -18.44 6.11 1.26
N GLN A 274 -18.40 7.15 0.43
CA GLN A 274 -18.89 8.52 0.73
C GLN A 274 -18.46 9.08 2.09
N GLY A 275 -17.20 8.87 2.46
CA GLY A 275 -16.62 9.33 3.72
C GLY A 275 -16.88 8.44 4.93
N GLU A 276 -17.61 7.35 4.77
CA GLU A 276 -17.97 6.41 5.84
C GLU A 276 -17.27 5.07 5.66
N THR A 277 -16.94 4.41 6.78
CA THR A 277 -16.64 2.99 6.80
C THR A 277 -17.95 2.21 6.77
N ILE A 278 -18.21 1.46 5.70
CA ILE A 278 -19.45 0.68 5.52
C ILE A 278 -19.34 -0.76 6.02
N ALA A 279 -18.13 -1.31 6.05
CA ALA A 279 -17.85 -2.63 6.62
C ALA A 279 -16.38 -2.76 7.01
N VAL A 280 -16.08 -3.61 8.00
CA VAL A 280 -14.71 -3.97 8.42
C VAL A 280 -14.67 -5.47 8.66
N GLY A 281 -13.65 -6.14 8.13
CA GLY A 281 -13.45 -7.58 8.34
C GLY A 281 -12.37 -8.17 7.44
N THR A 282 -12.16 -9.48 7.58
CA THR A 282 -11.30 -10.21 6.64
C THR A 282 -11.93 -10.27 5.25
N PRO A 283 -11.16 -10.41 4.16
CA PRO A 283 -11.73 -10.60 2.81
C PRO A 283 -12.79 -11.68 2.76
N ALA A 284 -12.52 -12.84 3.38
CA ALA A 284 -13.46 -13.95 3.44
C ALA A 284 -14.77 -13.61 4.19
N ALA A 285 -14.68 -12.89 5.31
CA ALA A 285 -15.85 -12.47 6.09
C ALA A 285 -16.72 -11.47 5.31
N LEU A 286 -16.08 -10.51 4.61
CA LEU A 286 -16.79 -9.52 3.80
C LEU A 286 -17.50 -10.14 2.60
N LYS A 287 -16.85 -11.10 1.91
CA LYS A 287 -17.47 -11.89 0.84
C LYS A 287 -18.66 -12.71 1.36
N ALA A 288 -18.50 -13.37 2.50
CA ALA A 288 -19.59 -14.13 3.11
C ALA A 288 -20.77 -13.23 3.53
N GLN A 289 -20.50 -12.05 4.13
CA GLN A 289 -21.52 -11.06 4.51
C GLN A 289 -22.33 -10.58 3.30
N ALA A 290 -21.68 -10.43 2.16
CA ALA A 290 -22.31 -10.00 0.91
C ALA A 290 -22.94 -11.15 0.11
N ALA A 291 -22.68 -12.42 0.46
CA ALA A 291 -22.97 -13.60 -0.33
C ALA A 291 -22.35 -13.53 -1.74
N ALA A 292 -21.10 -13.06 -1.83
CA ALA A 292 -20.37 -12.77 -3.06
C ALA A 292 -19.18 -13.73 -3.23
N ALA A 293 -18.80 -14.01 -4.47
CA ALA A 293 -17.64 -14.84 -4.81
C ALA A 293 -16.34 -14.00 -4.80
N THR A 294 -16.42 -12.75 -5.21
CA THR A 294 -15.28 -11.83 -5.33
C THR A 294 -15.40 -10.62 -4.40
N MET A 295 -14.28 -9.94 -4.12
CA MET A 295 -14.30 -8.69 -3.35
C MET A 295 -15.00 -7.56 -4.09
N GLU A 296 -14.97 -7.54 -5.42
CA GLU A 296 -15.68 -6.57 -6.23
C GLU A 296 -17.20 -6.71 -6.08
N GLU A 297 -17.72 -7.93 -6.23
CA GLU A 297 -19.15 -8.23 -6.00
C GLU A 297 -19.57 -7.91 -4.57
N ALA A 298 -18.72 -8.25 -3.59
CA ALA A 298 -18.97 -7.95 -2.18
C ALA A 298 -19.09 -6.44 -1.94
N PHE A 299 -18.18 -5.66 -2.52
CA PHE A 299 -18.16 -4.22 -2.40
C PHE A 299 -19.43 -3.59 -3.02
N ILE A 300 -19.80 -3.97 -4.24
CA ILE A 300 -21.01 -3.49 -4.93
C ILE A 300 -22.25 -3.82 -4.09
N THR A 301 -22.35 -5.05 -3.59
CA THR A 301 -23.51 -5.50 -2.79
C THR A 301 -23.63 -4.69 -1.48
N LEU A 302 -22.52 -4.45 -0.79
CA LEU A 302 -22.50 -3.69 0.47
C LEU A 302 -22.82 -2.20 0.25
N ILE A 303 -22.38 -1.60 -0.87
CA ILE A 303 -22.78 -0.25 -1.27
C ILE A 303 -24.29 -0.17 -1.49
N ASN A 304 -24.85 -1.08 -2.31
CA ASN A 304 -26.28 -1.07 -2.63
C ASN A 304 -27.15 -1.21 -1.37
N ARG A 305 -26.73 -2.03 -0.39
CA ARG A 305 -27.40 -2.13 0.92
C ARG A 305 -27.34 -0.80 1.67
N LYS A 306 -26.17 -0.16 1.70
CA LYS A 306 -25.98 1.13 2.37
C LYS A 306 -26.82 2.25 1.74
N ASP A 307 -26.93 2.29 0.41
CA ASP A 307 -27.72 3.28 -0.30
C ASP A 307 -29.23 3.06 -0.07
N ALA A 308 -29.68 1.80 -0.05
CA ALA A 308 -31.06 1.46 0.30
C ALA A 308 -31.42 1.90 1.74
N GLU A 309 -30.54 1.62 2.73
CA GLU A 309 -30.73 2.06 4.12
C GLU A 309 -30.77 3.60 4.25
N SER A 310 -30.06 4.29 3.36
CA SER A 310 -29.97 5.76 3.37
C SER A 310 -31.10 6.45 2.61
N GLY A 311 -32.02 5.70 2.01
CA GLY A 311 -33.14 6.22 1.19
C GLY A 311 -32.67 6.90 -0.10
N ARG A 312 -31.55 6.46 -0.67
CA ARG A 312 -30.93 7.03 -1.88
C ARG A 312 -31.17 6.19 -3.15
N LEU A 313 -31.95 5.09 -3.02
CA LEU A 313 -32.46 4.30 -4.13
C LEU A 313 -33.92 4.63 -4.37
#